data_4f8510ca3104072b10653a8b373072e3
#
_entry.id   4f8510ca3104072b10653a8b373072e3
#
_cell.length_a   1.000
_cell.length_b   1.000
_cell.length_c   1.000
_cell.angle_alpha   90.00
_cell.angle_beta   90.00
_cell.angle_gamma   90.00
#
_symmetry.space_group_name_H-M   'P 1'
#
loop_
_entity.id
_entity.type
_entity.pdbx_description
1 polymer ?
#
loop_
_entity_poly.entity_id
_entity_poly.type
_entity_poly.pdbx_seq_one_letter_code
_entity_poly.pdbx_strand_id
1 'polypeptide(L)'
;MAIQLIATAGANAIGVISDETKRDFVLSLGAKGVLNRKDFDCWGQLPDVDDSAGYAEYMKRVRPFGKAIWDITGKGNDVDFVFEHPGEQTFPVSCFVVKRGGMVVFCAGTSGFNLTFDARFVWMRQKRIQGSHFANLLQASQANQLVIERRLDPCMSEVFSWEDIPRAHTKMLRNEHKPGNMAVLVN
;
A
#
# COMPACT_ATOMS: atom_id res chain seq x y z
N MET A 1 -7.65 -2.04 6.67
CA MET A 1 -7.39 -1.28 7.92
C MET A 1 -6.68 0.07 7.67
N ALA A 2 -5.52 0.16 6.98
CA ALA A 2 -4.82 1.45 6.75
C ALA A 2 -5.74 2.52 6.11
N ILE A 3 -6.53 2.18 5.09
CA ILE A 3 -7.48 3.09 4.44
C ILE A 3 -8.49 3.66 5.45
N GLN A 4 -9.06 2.82 6.29
CA GLN A 4 -10.03 3.24 7.31
C GLN A 4 -9.39 4.15 8.36
N LEU A 5 -8.16 3.84 8.81
CA LEU A 5 -7.43 4.70 9.74
C LEU A 5 -7.17 6.09 9.16
N ILE A 6 -6.76 6.15 7.88
CA ILE A 6 -6.53 7.41 7.16
C ILE A 6 -7.85 8.20 7.05
N ALA A 7 -8.94 7.54 6.67
CA ALA A 7 -10.26 8.17 6.56
C ALA A 7 -10.78 8.65 7.93
N THR A 8 -10.63 7.85 8.99
CA THR A 8 -11.00 8.20 10.37
C THR A 8 -10.21 9.41 10.89
N ALA A 9 -8.96 9.57 10.45
CA ALA A 9 -8.13 10.73 10.76
C ALA A 9 -8.48 11.98 9.91
N GLY A 10 -9.48 11.91 9.04
CA GLY A 10 -9.89 13.03 8.19
C GLY A 10 -8.99 13.24 6.96
N ALA A 11 -8.12 12.28 6.63
CA ALA A 11 -7.23 12.35 5.48
C ALA A 11 -7.78 11.53 4.29
N ASN A 12 -7.23 11.77 3.10
CA ASN A 12 -7.65 11.10 1.88
C ASN A 12 -6.76 9.88 1.60
N ALA A 13 -7.34 8.69 1.58
CA ALA A 13 -6.66 7.46 1.20
C ALA A 13 -6.86 7.14 -0.28
N ILE A 14 -5.80 6.71 -0.96
CA ILE A 14 -5.86 6.12 -2.31
C ILE A 14 -5.46 4.67 -2.20
N GLY A 15 -6.35 3.77 -2.65
CA GLY A 15 -6.06 2.35 -2.72
C GLY A 15 -5.35 1.97 -4.02
N VAL A 16 -4.30 1.14 -3.94
CA VAL A 16 -3.70 0.52 -5.13
C VAL A 16 -4.00 -0.98 -5.08
N ILE A 17 -4.72 -1.46 -6.09
CA ILE A 17 -5.19 -2.85 -6.17
C ILE A 17 -4.49 -3.59 -7.33
N SER A 18 -4.54 -4.93 -7.30
CA SER A 18 -4.06 -5.79 -8.39
C SER A 18 -5.18 -6.56 -9.08
N ASP A 19 -6.42 -6.38 -8.62
CA ASP A 19 -7.61 -7.04 -9.14
C ASP A 19 -8.81 -6.09 -9.04
N GLU A 20 -9.45 -5.86 -10.17
CA GLU A 20 -10.56 -4.91 -10.29
C GLU A 20 -11.76 -5.28 -9.40
N THR A 21 -11.96 -6.56 -9.12
CA THR A 21 -13.01 -7.05 -8.21
C THR A 21 -12.89 -6.50 -6.78
N LYS A 22 -11.73 -5.96 -6.41
CA LYS A 22 -11.49 -5.35 -5.09
C LYS A 22 -11.85 -3.86 -5.02
N ARG A 23 -12.17 -3.22 -6.16
CA ARG A 23 -12.40 -1.77 -6.23
C ARG A 23 -13.50 -1.30 -5.28
N ASP A 24 -14.68 -1.87 -5.41
CA ASP A 24 -15.85 -1.45 -4.62
C ASP A 24 -15.62 -1.71 -3.13
N PHE A 25 -14.99 -2.83 -2.79
CA PHE A 25 -14.61 -3.12 -1.41
C PHE A 25 -13.65 -2.06 -0.85
N VAL A 26 -12.62 -1.67 -1.60
CA VAL A 26 -11.65 -0.66 -1.16
C VAL A 26 -12.30 0.72 -1.05
N LEU A 27 -13.19 1.09 -1.96
CA LEU A 27 -13.97 2.33 -1.87
C LEU A 27 -14.89 2.34 -0.65
N SER A 28 -15.55 1.22 -0.35
CA SER A 28 -16.45 1.10 0.83
C SER A 28 -15.71 1.27 2.16
N LEU A 29 -14.39 1.05 2.20
CA LEU A 29 -13.55 1.29 3.36
C LEU A 29 -13.15 2.77 3.55
N GLY A 30 -13.63 3.68 2.69
CA GLY A 30 -13.38 5.11 2.77
C GLY A 30 -12.21 5.61 1.90
N ALA A 31 -11.76 4.83 0.92
CA ALA A 31 -10.79 5.34 -0.06
C ALA A 31 -11.41 6.45 -0.91
N LYS A 32 -10.66 7.53 -1.13
CA LYS A 32 -11.03 8.64 -2.02
C LYS A 32 -11.00 8.23 -3.49
N GLY A 33 -10.16 7.28 -3.82
CA GLY A 33 -10.01 6.70 -5.15
C GLY A 33 -9.22 5.41 -5.13
N VAL A 34 -9.28 4.67 -6.23
CA VAL A 34 -8.62 3.38 -6.39
C VAL A 34 -7.94 3.30 -7.75
N LEU A 35 -6.69 2.91 -7.77
CA LEU A 35 -5.89 2.67 -8.96
C LEU A 35 -5.60 1.16 -9.09
N ASN A 36 -5.85 0.60 -10.26
CA ASN A 36 -5.42 -0.77 -10.53
C ASN A 36 -3.99 -0.77 -11.08
N ARG A 37 -3.06 -1.41 -10.36
CA ARG A 37 -1.66 -1.45 -10.78
C ARG A 37 -1.44 -2.10 -12.14
N LYS A 38 -2.36 -2.94 -12.61
CA LYS A 38 -2.27 -3.59 -13.92
C LYS A 38 -2.50 -2.65 -15.10
N ASP A 39 -3.06 -1.47 -14.85
CA ASP A 39 -3.27 -0.44 -15.88
C ASP A 39 -1.98 0.35 -16.18
N PHE A 40 -0.89 0.07 -15.45
CA PHE A 40 0.37 0.80 -15.55
C PHE A 40 1.56 -0.16 -15.72
N ASP A 41 2.49 0.22 -16.58
CA ASP A 41 3.73 -0.52 -16.86
C ASP A 41 4.96 0.22 -16.30
N CYS A 42 4.92 0.57 -15.02
CA CYS A 42 5.99 1.33 -14.37
C CYS A 42 6.65 0.60 -13.20
N TRP A 43 6.32 -0.66 -13.02
CA TRP A 43 6.79 -1.48 -11.90
C TRP A 43 8.14 -2.13 -12.19
N GLY A 44 8.87 -2.46 -11.14
CA GLY A 44 10.16 -3.14 -11.22
C GLY A 44 11.33 -2.24 -10.85
N GLN A 45 12.53 -2.75 -11.09
CA GLN A 45 13.77 -2.06 -10.75
C GLN A 45 14.03 -0.89 -11.72
N LEU A 46 14.78 0.10 -11.24
CA LEU A 46 15.26 1.19 -12.07
C LEU A 46 16.34 0.69 -13.03
N PRO A 47 16.45 1.30 -14.23
CA PRO A 47 17.59 1.12 -15.10
C PRO A 47 18.91 1.55 -14.41
N ASP A 48 20.02 1.01 -14.89
CA ASP A 48 21.35 1.42 -14.41
C ASP A 48 21.59 2.92 -14.65
N VAL A 49 22.49 3.50 -13.84
CA VAL A 49 22.73 4.95 -13.82
C VAL A 49 23.28 5.49 -15.15
N ASP A 50 23.98 4.68 -15.92
CA ASP A 50 24.55 4.99 -17.22
C ASP A 50 23.61 4.66 -18.40
N ASP A 51 22.52 3.94 -18.17
CA ASP A 51 21.45 3.72 -19.15
C ASP A 51 20.48 4.91 -19.22
N SER A 52 20.92 5.98 -19.84
CA SER A 52 20.09 7.19 -20.00
C SER A 52 18.85 6.98 -20.86
N ALA A 53 18.88 6.04 -21.83
CA ALA A 53 17.76 5.72 -22.68
C ALA A 53 16.69 4.93 -21.91
N GLY A 54 17.10 3.90 -21.17
CA GLY A 54 16.23 3.14 -20.29
C GLY A 54 15.59 4.01 -19.20
N TYR A 55 16.38 4.95 -18.63
CA TYR A 55 15.84 5.89 -17.65
C TYR A 55 14.79 6.85 -18.24
N ALA A 56 15.03 7.36 -19.46
CA ALA A 56 14.04 8.19 -20.16
C ALA A 56 12.74 7.42 -20.43
N GLU A 57 12.86 6.13 -20.78
CA GLU A 57 11.71 5.25 -20.99
C GLU A 57 10.98 4.95 -19.67
N TYR A 58 11.71 4.67 -18.59
CA TYR A 58 11.11 4.54 -17.24
C TYR A 58 10.31 5.78 -16.87
N MET A 59 10.85 6.98 -17.10
CA MET A 59 10.16 8.24 -16.82
C MET A 59 8.87 8.43 -17.64
N LYS A 60 8.83 7.93 -18.88
CA LYS A 60 7.57 7.93 -19.67
C LYS A 60 6.52 7.01 -19.07
N ARG A 61 6.93 5.84 -18.55
CA ARG A 61 6.02 4.83 -17.99
C ARG A 61 5.51 5.18 -16.59
N VAL A 62 6.31 5.84 -15.76
CA VAL A 62 5.90 6.18 -14.38
C VAL A 62 5.01 7.43 -14.29
N ARG A 63 5.15 8.38 -15.22
CA ARG A 63 4.34 9.62 -15.23
C ARG A 63 2.84 9.39 -15.31
N PRO A 64 2.31 8.45 -16.12
CA PRO A 64 0.89 8.14 -16.15
C PRO A 64 0.33 7.74 -14.79
N PHE A 65 1.07 6.97 -13.98
CA PHE A 65 0.66 6.62 -12.62
C PHE A 65 0.58 7.86 -11.71
N GLY A 66 1.60 8.72 -11.75
CA GLY A 66 1.56 10.01 -11.04
C GLY A 66 0.39 10.90 -11.46
N LYS A 67 0.09 10.94 -12.76
CA LYS A 67 -1.08 11.68 -13.29
C LYS A 67 -2.40 11.10 -12.78
N ALA A 68 -2.54 9.77 -12.76
CA ALA A 68 -3.74 9.12 -12.22
C ALA A 68 -3.96 9.42 -10.73
N ILE A 69 -2.88 9.59 -9.95
CA ILE A 69 -2.98 10.13 -8.58
C ILE A 69 -3.55 11.55 -8.59
N TRP A 70 -3.05 12.44 -9.48
CA TRP A 70 -3.54 13.82 -9.59
C TRP A 70 -4.99 13.92 -10.06
N ASP A 71 -5.48 12.97 -10.82
CA ASP A 71 -6.89 12.91 -11.21
C ASP A 71 -7.80 12.69 -9.96
N ILE A 72 -7.26 12.11 -8.89
CA ILE A 72 -7.95 11.91 -7.61
C ILE A 72 -7.71 13.08 -6.63
N THR A 73 -6.47 13.57 -6.53
CA THR A 73 -6.03 14.55 -5.54
C THR A 73 -6.13 16.00 -6.01
N GLY A 74 -6.24 16.20 -7.31
CA GLY A 74 -6.09 17.49 -7.99
C GLY A 74 -4.70 17.65 -8.61
N LYS A 75 -4.65 18.34 -9.74
CA LYS A 75 -3.41 18.53 -10.54
C LYS A 75 -2.27 19.12 -9.70
N GLY A 76 -1.14 18.43 -9.68
CA GLY A 76 0.06 18.85 -8.98
C GLY A 76 0.10 18.46 -7.50
N ASN A 77 -0.92 17.80 -6.98
CA ASN A 77 -0.98 17.36 -5.59
C ASN A 77 -0.47 15.91 -5.47
N ASP A 78 0.83 15.76 -5.28
CA ASP A 78 1.44 14.48 -4.93
C ASP A 78 0.99 14.04 -3.53
N VAL A 79 1.11 12.75 -3.22
CA VAL A 79 0.68 12.21 -1.93
C VAL A 79 1.67 12.54 -0.80
N ASP A 80 1.14 12.81 0.40
CA ASP A 80 1.94 13.09 1.60
C ASP A 80 2.73 11.88 2.08
N PHE A 81 2.08 10.72 2.05
CA PHE A 81 2.62 9.45 2.51
C PHE A 81 2.33 8.34 1.51
N VAL A 82 3.26 7.41 1.39
CA VAL A 82 3.05 6.12 0.75
C VAL A 82 3.26 5.03 1.80
N PHE A 83 2.27 4.17 1.98
CA PHE A 83 2.40 2.95 2.75
C PHE A 83 2.81 1.83 1.78
N GLU A 84 4.09 1.47 1.82
CA GLU A 84 4.72 0.51 0.91
C GLU A 84 4.77 -0.86 1.57
N HIS A 85 4.29 -1.87 0.87
CA HIS A 85 4.24 -3.24 1.35
C HIS A 85 4.88 -4.27 0.41
N PRO A 86 4.72 -4.19 -0.94
CA PRO A 86 5.30 -5.16 -1.85
C PRO A 86 6.83 -5.18 -1.87
N GLY A 87 7.50 -4.04 -1.84
CA GLY A 87 8.96 -3.96 -1.87
C GLY A 87 9.54 -3.73 -3.27
N GLU A 88 10.45 -4.59 -3.74
CA GLU A 88 11.27 -4.36 -4.94
C GLU A 88 10.50 -3.86 -6.16
N GLN A 89 9.34 -4.43 -6.43
CA GLN A 89 8.57 -4.08 -7.63
C GLN A 89 7.96 -2.69 -7.60
N THR A 90 7.61 -2.16 -6.42
CA THR A 90 6.83 -0.93 -6.29
C THR A 90 7.59 0.21 -5.64
N PHE A 91 8.69 -0.07 -4.95
CA PHE A 91 9.44 0.91 -4.17
C PHE A 91 9.95 2.10 -4.99
N PRO A 92 10.50 1.94 -6.22
CA PRO A 92 10.92 3.06 -7.04
C PRO A 92 9.76 4.03 -7.35
N VAL A 93 8.59 3.47 -7.65
CA VAL A 93 7.37 4.25 -7.93
C VAL A 93 6.89 4.97 -6.66
N SER A 94 6.93 4.30 -5.50
CA SER A 94 6.59 4.90 -4.21
C SER A 94 7.47 6.11 -3.89
N CYS A 95 8.79 6.01 -4.14
CA CYS A 95 9.70 7.13 -4.00
C CYS A 95 9.44 8.26 -5.02
N PHE A 96 8.95 7.93 -6.22
CA PHE A 96 8.61 8.91 -7.25
C PHE A 96 7.38 9.74 -6.86
N VAL A 97 6.25 9.09 -6.47
CA VAL A 97 4.95 9.74 -6.30
C VAL A 97 4.78 10.49 -4.97
N VAL A 98 5.58 10.19 -3.94
CA VAL A 98 5.50 10.93 -2.68
C VAL A 98 5.99 12.36 -2.87
N LYS A 99 5.27 13.34 -2.30
CA LYS A 99 5.57 14.77 -2.46
C LYS A 99 6.93 15.16 -1.88
N ARG A 100 7.37 16.39 -2.18
CA ARG A 100 8.51 17.02 -1.49
C ARG A 100 8.26 17.05 0.03
N GLY A 101 9.24 16.61 0.82
CA GLY A 101 9.12 16.51 2.28
C GLY A 101 8.23 15.39 2.78
N GLY A 102 7.59 14.64 1.88
CA GLY A 102 6.74 13.50 2.22
C GLY A 102 7.53 12.26 2.65
N MET A 103 6.82 11.17 2.93
CA MET A 103 7.42 9.96 3.49
C MET A 103 6.91 8.69 2.82
N VAL A 104 7.84 7.78 2.50
CA VAL A 104 7.54 6.37 2.21
C VAL A 104 7.73 5.58 3.49
N VAL A 105 6.67 4.97 4.00
CA VAL A 105 6.71 4.05 5.15
C VAL A 105 6.57 2.64 4.63
N PHE A 106 7.51 1.76 4.95
CA PHE A 106 7.47 0.37 4.48
C PHE A 106 7.58 -0.62 5.64
N CYS A 107 6.88 -1.77 5.53
CA CYS A 107 6.84 -2.78 6.58
C CYS A 107 6.98 -4.22 6.08
N ALA A 108 7.17 -4.43 4.79
CA ALA A 108 7.28 -5.76 4.18
C ALA A 108 8.08 -5.70 2.88
N GLY A 109 8.25 -6.85 2.24
CA GLY A 109 8.97 -7.01 0.99
C GLY A 109 8.54 -8.29 0.28
N THR A 110 7.21 -8.42 0.01
CA THR A 110 6.65 -9.64 -0.60
C THR A 110 7.13 -9.90 -2.02
N SER A 111 7.62 -8.86 -2.72
CA SER A 111 8.24 -8.99 -4.05
C SER A 111 9.76 -8.97 -4.03
N GLY A 112 10.37 -8.88 -2.84
CA GLY A 112 11.82 -8.86 -2.63
C GLY A 112 12.27 -7.76 -1.67
N PHE A 113 13.50 -7.88 -1.16
CA PHE A 113 14.06 -7.03 -0.11
C PHE A 113 15.11 -6.03 -0.61
N ASN A 114 15.60 -6.18 -1.85
CA ASN A 114 16.61 -5.30 -2.43
C ASN A 114 15.96 -4.05 -3.04
N LEU A 115 15.65 -3.08 -2.20
CA LEU A 115 14.92 -1.87 -2.61
C LEU A 115 15.84 -0.93 -3.37
N THR A 116 15.50 -0.64 -4.63
CA THR A 116 16.18 0.37 -5.45
C THR A 116 15.34 1.64 -5.53
N PHE A 117 16.00 2.79 -5.59
CA PHE A 117 15.33 4.08 -5.82
C PHE A 117 16.32 5.10 -6.38
N ASP A 118 15.81 6.08 -7.10
CA ASP A 118 16.64 7.21 -7.53
C ASP A 118 16.88 8.15 -6.35
N ALA A 119 18.10 8.13 -5.83
CA ALA A 119 18.49 8.93 -4.68
C ALA A 119 18.25 10.44 -4.91
N ARG A 120 18.33 10.92 -6.16
CA ARG A 120 18.05 12.33 -6.52
C ARG A 120 16.61 12.73 -6.16
N PHE A 121 15.64 11.84 -6.34
CA PHE A 121 14.26 12.10 -5.91
C PHE A 121 14.13 12.20 -4.40
N VAL A 122 14.96 11.49 -3.65
CA VAL A 122 14.89 11.49 -2.18
C VAL A 122 15.61 12.71 -1.62
N TRP A 123 16.91 12.91 -1.91
CA TRP A 123 17.65 14.00 -1.27
C TRP A 123 17.24 15.40 -1.79
N MET A 124 17.14 15.58 -3.13
CA MET A 124 16.82 16.90 -3.70
C MET A 124 15.40 17.36 -3.35
N ARG A 125 14.53 16.44 -3.02
CA ARG A 125 13.14 16.72 -2.61
C ARG A 125 12.91 16.51 -1.11
N GLN A 126 13.97 16.25 -0.34
CA GLN A 126 13.92 16.08 1.12
C GLN A 126 12.87 15.04 1.57
N LYS A 127 12.68 13.98 0.77
CA LYS A 127 11.77 12.90 1.09
C LYS A 127 12.36 12.01 2.16
N ARG A 128 11.50 11.34 2.91
CA ARG A 128 11.89 10.41 3.97
C ARG A 128 11.52 8.98 3.58
N ILE A 129 12.38 8.03 3.99
CA ILE A 129 12.14 6.60 3.90
C ILE A 129 12.20 6.06 5.32
N GLN A 130 11.10 5.46 5.78
CA GLN A 130 10.95 5.02 7.15
C GLN A 130 10.50 3.56 7.21
N GLY A 131 11.30 2.71 7.84
CA GLY A 131 10.88 1.36 8.21
C GLY A 131 9.85 1.39 9.35
N SER A 132 8.88 0.49 9.28
CA SER A 132 7.89 0.27 10.34
C SER A 132 7.89 -1.20 10.73
N HIS A 133 7.97 -1.49 12.02
CA HIS A 133 8.02 -2.85 12.54
C HIS A 133 7.29 -2.93 13.88
N PHE A 134 6.28 -3.81 13.92
CA PHE A 134 5.41 -4.06 15.06
C PHE A 134 4.73 -2.83 15.66
N ALA A 135 3.99 -3.06 16.71
CA ALA A 135 3.36 -2.06 17.56
C ALA A 135 3.63 -2.38 19.01
N ASN A 136 3.71 -1.36 19.87
CA ASN A 136 3.74 -1.55 21.31
C ASN A 136 2.31 -1.80 21.86
N LEU A 137 2.22 -2.20 23.13
CA LEU A 137 0.94 -2.51 23.78
C LEU A 137 -0.05 -1.34 23.74
N LEU A 138 0.42 -0.11 23.89
CA LEU A 138 -0.43 1.08 23.85
C LEU A 138 -1.04 1.25 22.45
N GLN A 139 -0.24 1.15 21.41
CA GLN A 139 -0.70 1.26 20.02
C GLN A 139 -1.69 0.13 19.65
N ALA A 140 -1.41 -1.10 20.10
CA ALA A 140 -2.30 -2.24 19.90
C ALA A 140 -3.65 -2.03 20.61
N SER A 141 -3.60 -1.55 21.86
CA SER A 141 -4.81 -1.24 22.66
C SER A 141 -5.63 -0.12 22.02
N GLN A 142 -4.99 0.95 21.52
CA GLN A 142 -5.66 2.05 20.82
C GLN A 142 -6.33 1.58 19.52
N ALA A 143 -5.66 0.73 18.74
CA ALA A 143 -6.25 0.15 17.53
C ALA A 143 -7.46 -0.73 17.86
N ASN A 144 -7.36 -1.56 18.91
CA ASN A 144 -8.47 -2.39 19.38
C ASN A 144 -9.65 -1.54 19.87
N GLN A 145 -9.39 -0.42 20.56
CA GLN A 145 -10.44 0.51 20.98
C GLN A 145 -11.22 1.09 19.80
N LEU A 146 -10.55 1.41 18.68
CA LEU A 146 -11.22 1.87 17.46
C LEU A 146 -12.17 0.81 16.87
N VAL A 147 -11.82 -0.48 17.01
CA VAL A 147 -12.69 -1.59 16.60
C VAL A 147 -13.91 -1.70 17.53
N ILE A 148 -13.70 -1.62 18.86
CA ILE A 148 -14.77 -1.64 19.86
C ILE A 148 -15.75 -0.47 19.63
N GLU A 149 -15.25 0.71 19.34
CA GLU A 149 -16.05 1.92 19.02
C GLU A 149 -16.69 1.89 17.63
N ARG A 150 -16.50 0.81 16.85
CA ARG A 150 -17.00 0.66 15.48
C ARG A 150 -16.50 1.75 14.51
N ARG A 151 -15.37 2.35 14.81
CA ARG A 151 -14.69 3.33 13.95
C ARG A 151 -13.72 2.65 12.97
N LEU A 152 -13.39 1.40 13.24
CA LEU A 152 -12.57 0.55 12.40
C LEU A 152 -13.23 -0.81 12.27
N ASP A 153 -13.54 -1.23 11.04
CA ASP A 153 -13.99 -2.58 10.73
C ASP A 153 -12.75 -3.48 10.55
N PRO A 154 -12.59 -4.55 11.31
CA PRO A 154 -11.52 -5.52 11.10
C PRO A 154 -11.64 -6.26 9.77
N CYS A 155 -12.70 -6.05 9.00
CA CYS A 155 -12.96 -6.68 7.69
C CYS A 155 -12.86 -8.21 7.78
N MET A 156 -13.54 -8.80 8.74
CA MET A 156 -13.54 -10.27 8.91
C MET A 156 -14.28 -10.92 7.75
N SER A 157 -13.56 -11.68 6.94
CA SER A 157 -14.12 -12.38 5.77
C SER A 157 -14.56 -13.80 6.07
N GLU A 158 -13.85 -14.49 6.93
CA GLU A 158 -14.10 -15.88 7.31
C GLU A 158 -13.65 -16.14 8.75
N VAL A 159 -14.39 -17.02 9.43
CA VAL A 159 -14.07 -17.48 10.79
C VAL A 159 -13.92 -18.99 10.77
N PHE A 160 -12.86 -19.48 11.37
CA PHE A 160 -12.51 -20.91 11.45
C PHE A 160 -12.51 -21.38 12.89
N SER A 161 -12.75 -22.68 13.09
CA SER A 161 -12.47 -23.35 14.36
C SER A 161 -10.96 -23.57 14.54
N TRP A 162 -10.54 -23.93 15.74
CA TRP A 162 -9.14 -24.24 16.02
C TRP A 162 -8.60 -25.40 15.16
N GLU A 163 -9.42 -26.44 14.95
CA GLU A 163 -9.10 -27.62 14.17
C GLU A 163 -8.93 -27.31 12.67
N ASP A 164 -9.53 -26.24 12.20
CA ASP A 164 -9.50 -25.81 10.80
C ASP A 164 -8.30 -24.94 10.42
N ILE A 165 -7.37 -24.67 11.33
CA ILE A 165 -6.17 -23.87 11.08
C ILE A 165 -5.40 -24.33 9.82
N PRO A 166 -5.13 -25.63 9.61
CA PRO A 166 -4.42 -26.09 8.40
C PRO A 166 -5.16 -25.74 7.11
N ARG A 167 -6.51 -25.81 7.12
CA ARG A 167 -7.36 -25.43 6.00
C ARG A 167 -7.31 -23.92 5.74
N ALA A 168 -7.36 -23.10 6.79
CA ALA A 168 -7.23 -21.65 6.68
C ALA A 168 -5.89 -21.25 6.06
N HIS A 169 -4.79 -21.84 6.51
CA HIS A 169 -3.45 -21.59 5.93
C HIS A 169 -3.34 -22.02 4.47
N THR A 170 -3.90 -23.18 4.12
CA THR A 170 -3.92 -23.67 2.73
C THR A 170 -4.68 -22.70 1.83
N LYS A 171 -5.84 -22.23 2.28
CA LYS A 171 -6.66 -21.28 1.56
C LYS A 171 -5.95 -19.93 1.36
N MET A 172 -5.24 -19.46 2.38
CA MET A 172 -4.41 -18.25 2.31
C MET A 172 -3.28 -18.42 1.31
N LEU A 173 -2.54 -19.53 1.38
CA LEU A 173 -1.43 -19.83 0.47
C LEU A 173 -1.88 -19.84 -1.00
N ARG A 174 -3.06 -20.38 -1.28
CA ARG A 174 -3.65 -20.46 -2.62
C ARG A 174 -4.36 -19.19 -3.07
N ASN A 175 -4.43 -18.16 -2.21
CA ASN A 175 -5.18 -16.92 -2.44
C ASN A 175 -6.68 -17.17 -2.78
N GLU A 176 -7.29 -18.18 -2.13
CA GLU A 176 -8.68 -18.58 -2.32
C GLU A 176 -9.62 -17.96 -1.28
N HIS A 177 -9.11 -17.15 -0.38
CA HIS A 177 -9.91 -16.45 0.63
C HIS A 177 -10.59 -15.20 0.06
N LYS A 178 -11.74 -14.84 0.64
CA LYS A 178 -12.41 -13.56 0.32
C LYS A 178 -11.56 -12.37 0.76
N PRO A 179 -11.71 -11.19 0.13
CA PRO A 179 -11.08 -9.97 0.63
C PRO A 179 -11.39 -9.71 2.10
N GLY A 180 -10.36 -9.48 2.91
CA GLY A 180 -10.50 -9.26 4.35
C GLY A 180 -9.57 -10.15 5.17
N ASN A 181 -9.78 -10.16 6.48
CA ASN A 181 -9.01 -10.94 7.43
C ASN A 181 -9.73 -12.26 7.77
N MET A 182 -8.98 -13.33 7.88
CA MET A 182 -9.46 -14.58 8.45
C MET A 182 -9.18 -14.62 9.96
N ALA A 183 -10.11 -15.14 10.73
CA ALA A 183 -9.97 -15.30 12.17
C ALA A 183 -10.16 -16.77 12.59
N VAL A 184 -9.55 -17.14 13.70
CA VAL A 184 -9.73 -18.44 14.35
C VAL A 184 -10.34 -18.21 15.72
N LEU A 185 -11.42 -18.92 16.03
CA LEU A 185 -11.97 -18.94 17.38
C LEU A 185 -11.11 -19.83 18.28
N VAL A 186 -10.66 -19.26 19.38
CA VAL A 186 -9.96 -19.96 20.45
C VAL A 186 -10.94 -20.09 21.61
N ASN A 187 -11.51 -21.27 21.77
CA ASN A 187 -12.44 -21.57 22.86
C ASN A 187 -11.68 -22.19 24.04
#